data_9f7cf025a45dfe55eb849afbf6052a06
#
_entry.id   9f7cf025a45dfe55eb849afbf6052a06
#
_cell.length_a   1.000
_cell.length_b   1.000
_cell.length_c   1.000
_cell.angle_alpha   90.00
_cell.angle_beta   90.00
_cell.angle_gamma   90.00
#
_symmetry.space_group_name_H-M   'P 1'
#
loop_
_entity.id
_entity.type
_entity.pdbx_description
1 polymer ?
#
loop_
_entity_poly.entity_id
_entity_poly.type
_entity_poly.pdbx_seq_one_letter_code
_entity_poly.pdbx_strand_id
1 'polypeptide(L)'
;HSNKPAAVVSMWGAISDLEFIDSYENIPVALFHGTNDIVVPYDEGYPFTLGITLPVVYGSSKISEKMNSFDISHSIVLEESEPHEYYGAVNGNLNLGGGPNAYWDSILEDSYQFLFSYLNINGDVNDDGLLNIQDIVIIINFILDIQDPSDQEFEIADMNSDGTLNVLDIILIIDEITL
;
A
#
# COMPACT_ATOMS: atom_id res chain seq x y z
N HIS A 1 -8.33 18.12 -3.01
CA HIS A 1 -7.41 17.06 -2.68
C HIS A 1 -7.96 16.28 -1.49
N SER A 2 -8.07 14.96 -1.61
CA SER A 2 -8.39 14.08 -0.49
C SER A 2 -7.23 14.13 0.52
N ASN A 3 -7.54 14.21 1.81
CA ASN A 3 -6.54 14.06 2.87
C ASN A 3 -6.29 12.58 3.22
N LYS A 4 -6.93 11.64 2.49
CA LYS A 4 -6.78 10.21 2.69
C LYS A 4 -5.59 9.69 1.88
N PRO A 5 -4.74 8.83 2.44
CA PRO A 5 -3.75 8.10 1.66
C PRO A 5 -4.44 7.11 0.71
N ALA A 6 -3.81 6.82 -0.42
CA ALA A 6 -4.30 5.80 -1.36
C ALA A 6 -4.23 4.40 -0.72
N ALA A 7 -3.15 4.10 -0.01
CA ALA A 7 -2.95 2.88 0.75
C ALA A 7 -1.93 3.12 1.89
N VAL A 8 -1.81 2.17 2.81
CA VAL A 8 -0.90 2.23 3.96
C VAL A 8 -0.14 0.92 4.10
N VAL A 9 1.13 1.00 4.50
CA VAL A 9 1.91 -0.15 4.95
C VAL A 9 2.14 -0.02 6.46
N SER A 10 1.75 -1.02 7.21
CA SER A 10 1.94 -1.11 8.66
C SER A 10 2.93 -2.23 8.97
N MET A 11 4.08 -1.86 9.48
CA MET A 11 5.14 -2.78 9.88
C MET A 11 5.17 -2.87 11.41
N TRP A 12 4.82 -4.03 11.95
CA TRP A 12 4.79 -4.30 13.41
C TRP A 12 3.92 -3.33 14.22
N GLY A 13 2.92 -2.76 13.56
CA GLY A 13 2.07 -1.75 14.15
C GLY A 13 0.89 -2.33 14.95
N ALA A 14 0.30 -1.48 15.78
CA ALA A 14 -0.95 -1.74 16.47
C ALA A 14 -1.75 -0.45 16.62
N ILE A 15 -3.04 -0.59 16.84
CA ILE A 15 -3.94 0.54 17.13
C ILE A 15 -4.53 0.39 18.53
N SER A 16 -4.90 1.51 19.14
CA SER A 16 -5.45 1.54 20.50
C SER A 16 -6.94 1.21 20.55
N ASP A 17 -7.64 1.29 19.44
CA ASP A 17 -9.07 1.01 19.36
C ASP A 17 -9.44 0.53 17.94
N LEU A 18 -10.12 -0.62 17.84
CA LEU A 18 -10.60 -1.16 16.58
C LEU A 18 -11.74 -0.33 15.95
N GLU A 19 -12.39 0.53 16.73
CA GLU A 19 -13.43 1.43 16.20
C GLU A 19 -12.85 2.57 15.31
N PHE A 20 -11.52 2.74 15.27
CA PHE A 20 -10.87 3.61 14.29
C PHE A 20 -10.90 3.04 12.86
N ILE A 21 -11.22 1.75 12.72
CA ILE A 21 -11.42 1.13 11.41
C ILE A 21 -12.93 1.08 11.17
N ASP A 22 -13.38 1.84 10.20
CA ASP A 22 -14.77 1.89 9.78
C ASP A 22 -14.92 1.75 8.25
N SER A 23 -16.15 1.52 7.80
CA SER A 23 -16.44 1.32 6.38
C SER A 23 -16.35 2.62 5.55
N TYR A 24 -16.28 3.78 6.17
CA TYR A 24 -16.20 5.07 5.47
C TYR A 24 -14.77 5.41 5.07
N GLU A 25 -13.80 5.02 5.89
CA GLU A 25 -12.39 5.28 5.61
C GLU A 25 -11.89 4.42 4.45
N ASN A 26 -12.21 3.13 4.44
CA ASN A 26 -11.89 2.14 3.39
C ASN A 26 -10.49 2.33 2.79
N ILE A 27 -9.49 2.50 3.67
CA ILE A 27 -8.08 2.66 3.26
C ILE A 27 -7.43 1.28 3.22
N PRO A 28 -6.92 0.85 2.06
CA PRO A 28 -6.21 -0.42 1.96
C PRO A 28 -4.94 -0.45 2.81
N VAL A 29 -4.66 -1.59 3.46
CA VAL A 29 -3.49 -1.72 4.35
C VAL A 29 -2.73 -3.02 4.09
N ALA A 30 -1.42 -2.94 3.89
CA ALA A 30 -0.52 -4.09 4.01
C ALA A 30 0.00 -4.18 5.44
N LEU A 31 -0.13 -5.35 6.06
CA LEU A 31 0.21 -5.61 7.46
C LEU A 31 1.34 -6.64 7.52
N PHE A 32 2.43 -6.31 8.21
CA PHE A 32 3.56 -7.21 8.46
C PHE A 32 3.77 -7.35 9.97
N HIS A 33 3.87 -8.58 10.49
CA HIS A 33 4.08 -8.81 11.91
C HIS A 33 4.75 -10.15 12.21
N GLY A 34 5.67 -10.17 13.18
CA GLY A 34 6.20 -11.40 13.74
C GLY A 34 5.30 -11.94 14.85
N THR A 35 4.98 -13.23 14.86
CA THR A 35 4.05 -13.79 15.86
C THR A 35 4.66 -13.93 17.26
N ASN A 36 5.98 -13.79 17.39
CA ASN A 36 6.67 -13.76 18.67
C ASN A 36 7.12 -12.34 19.09
N ASP A 37 6.39 -11.33 18.61
CA ASP A 37 6.64 -9.94 18.94
C ASP A 37 6.28 -9.65 20.41
N ILE A 38 7.31 -9.41 21.23
CA ILE A 38 7.17 -9.06 22.65
C ILE A 38 7.15 -7.55 22.91
N VAL A 39 7.34 -6.73 21.88
CA VAL A 39 7.35 -5.26 21.96
C VAL A 39 5.97 -4.72 21.65
N VAL A 40 5.40 -5.11 20.52
CA VAL A 40 4.05 -4.80 20.10
C VAL A 40 3.33 -6.12 19.80
N PRO A 41 2.27 -6.48 20.50
CA PRO A 41 1.58 -7.75 20.25
C PRO A 41 0.99 -7.78 18.84
N TYR A 42 1.18 -8.91 18.13
CA TYR A 42 0.60 -9.11 16.80
C TYR A 42 -0.92 -9.32 16.83
N ASP A 43 -1.43 -9.74 17.98
CA ASP A 43 -2.86 -9.94 18.27
C ASP A 43 -3.36 -8.86 19.23
N GLU A 44 -4.01 -9.21 20.34
CA GLU A 44 -4.42 -8.29 21.40
C GLU A 44 -3.48 -8.42 22.60
N GLY A 45 -3.03 -7.30 23.14
CA GLY A 45 -2.15 -7.35 24.32
C GLY A 45 -1.64 -5.99 24.79
N TYR A 46 -0.71 -6.05 25.74
CA TYR A 46 -0.05 -4.86 26.30
C TYR A 46 1.29 -4.66 25.60
N PRO A 47 1.52 -3.47 24.99
CA PRO A 47 2.81 -3.18 24.36
C PRO A 47 3.87 -2.88 25.42
N PHE A 48 5.15 -3.04 25.07
CA PHE A 48 6.29 -2.63 25.87
C PHE A 48 6.26 -3.13 27.31
N THR A 49 6.20 -4.43 27.56
CA THR A 49 6.05 -5.09 28.86
C THR A 49 7.19 -4.83 29.86
N LEU A 50 7.73 -3.63 29.94
CA LEU A 50 8.85 -3.22 30.82
C LEU A 50 8.38 -2.59 32.13
N GLY A 51 7.40 -3.20 32.81
CA GLY A 51 6.98 -2.79 34.15
C GLY A 51 6.07 -1.57 34.24
N ILE A 52 5.57 -1.08 33.10
CA ILE A 52 4.54 -0.04 33.00
C ILE A 52 3.33 -0.68 32.35
N THR A 53 2.17 -0.58 32.98
CA THR A 53 0.91 -1.03 32.38
C THR A 53 0.42 0.04 31.40
N LEU A 54 0.65 -0.18 30.14
CA LEU A 54 0.05 0.62 29.06
C LEU A 54 -1.36 0.08 28.72
N PRO A 55 -2.21 0.85 28.06
CA PRO A 55 -3.47 0.34 27.53
C PRO A 55 -3.25 -0.85 26.60
N VAL A 56 -4.24 -1.72 26.51
CA VAL A 56 -4.28 -2.79 25.50
C VAL A 56 -4.26 -2.17 24.12
N VAL A 57 -3.54 -2.80 23.20
CA VAL A 57 -3.52 -2.46 21.78
C VAL A 57 -3.88 -3.69 20.95
N TYR A 58 -4.27 -3.45 19.71
CA TYR A 58 -4.71 -4.44 18.74
C TYR A 58 -3.73 -4.45 17.58
N GLY A 59 -3.00 -5.54 17.43
CA GLY A 59 -2.00 -5.72 16.38
C GLY A 59 -2.58 -6.18 15.06
N SER A 60 -1.68 -6.55 14.15
CA SER A 60 -2.02 -6.82 12.74
C SER A 60 -3.09 -7.90 12.57
N SER A 61 -3.14 -8.93 13.42
CA SER A 61 -4.17 -9.97 13.38
C SER A 61 -5.56 -9.40 13.63
N LYS A 62 -5.74 -8.60 14.70
CA LYS A 62 -7.03 -7.97 15.02
C LYS A 62 -7.44 -6.88 14.05
N ILE A 63 -6.47 -6.12 13.54
CA ILE A 63 -6.71 -5.16 12.45
C ILE A 63 -7.25 -5.88 11.23
N SER A 64 -6.61 -6.98 10.79
CA SER A 64 -7.06 -7.79 9.67
C SER A 64 -8.47 -8.36 9.88
N GLU A 65 -8.77 -8.92 11.06
CA GLU A 65 -10.11 -9.40 11.41
C GLU A 65 -11.17 -8.29 11.28
N LYS A 66 -10.87 -7.09 11.77
CA LYS A 66 -11.79 -5.94 11.70
C LYS A 66 -11.97 -5.46 10.25
N MET A 67 -10.89 -5.38 9.47
CA MET A 67 -10.95 -5.00 8.06
C MET A 67 -11.78 -5.98 7.24
N ASN A 68 -11.63 -7.29 7.49
CA ASN A 68 -12.47 -8.33 6.89
C ASN A 68 -13.97 -8.13 7.18
N SER A 69 -14.31 -7.66 8.38
CA SER A 69 -15.72 -7.44 8.75
C SER A 69 -16.40 -6.30 7.98
N PHE A 70 -15.63 -5.46 7.30
CA PHE A 70 -16.09 -4.35 6.47
C PHE A 70 -15.73 -4.51 4.99
N ASP A 71 -15.21 -5.67 4.58
CA ASP A 71 -14.70 -5.91 3.22
C ASP A 71 -13.64 -4.88 2.76
N ILE A 72 -12.85 -4.36 3.71
CA ILE A 72 -11.75 -3.43 3.40
C ILE A 72 -10.57 -4.23 2.87
N SER A 73 -10.07 -3.83 1.70
CA SER A 73 -8.95 -4.49 1.05
C SER A 73 -7.68 -4.41 1.91
N HIS A 74 -7.04 -5.55 2.14
CA HIS A 74 -5.78 -5.61 2.87
C HIS A 74 -5.00 -6.88 2.55
N SER A 75 -3.71 -6.84 2.83
CA SER A 75 -2.84 -8.02 2.89
C SER A 75 -2.27 -8.17 4.30
N ILE A 76 -1.99 -9.39 4.71
CA ILE A 76 -1.35 -9.67 6.00
C ILE A 76 -0.29 -10.74 5.85
N VAL A 77 0.91 -10.45 6.33
CA VAL A 77 2.03 -11.38 6.44
C VAL A 77 2.36 -11.53 7.92
N LEU A 78 2.11 -12.72 8.45
CA LEU A 78 2.46 -13.10 9.82
C LEU A 78 3.63 -14.09 9.76
N GLU A 79 4.82 -13.64 10.16
CA GLU A 79 6.00 -14.50 10.21
C GLU A 79 6.03 -15.28 11.52
N GLU A 80 5.93 -16.61 11.41
CA GLU A 80 5.82 -17.49 12.56
C GLU A 80 7.09 -17.49 13.40
N SER A 81 6.94 -17.29 14.69
CA SER A 81 8.02 -17.26 15.70
C SER A 81 9.01 -16.11 15.54
N GLU A 82 8.81 -15.20 14.59
CA GLU A 82 9.68 -14.04 14.44
C GLU A 82 9.36 -12.92 15.44
N PRO A 83 10.39 -12.19 15.88
CA PRO A 83 10.26 -11.10 16.86
C PRO A 83 9.81 -9.79 16.20
N HIS A 84 9.74 -8.73 17.01
CA HIS A 84 9.61 -7.36 16.53
C HIS A 84 10.75 -6.99 15.58
N GLU A 85 10.45 -6.27 14.50
CA GLU A 85 11.46 -5.86 13.50
C GLU A 85 12.30 -7.02 12.96
N TYR A 86 11.66 -8.14 12.58
CA TYR A 86 12.33 -9.36 12.14
C TYR A 86 13.16 -9.23 10.86
N TYR A 87 13.14 -8.07 10.20
CA TYR A 87 13.94 -7.77 9.01
C TYR A 87 15.46 -7.65 9.26
N GLY A 88 15.90 -7.81 10.52
CA GLY A 88 17.33 -7.80 10.88
C GLY A 88 17.69 -6.93 12.09
N ALA A 89 16.77 -6.13 12.60
CA ALA A 89 16.97 -5.48 13.89
C ALA A 89 16.72 -6.46 15.04
N VAL A 90 17.27 -6.18 16.20
CA VAL A 90 17.10 -7.03 17.39
C VAL A 90 16.06 -6.39 18.31
N ASN A 91 14.81 -6.81 18.20
CA ASN A 91 13.69 -6.40 19.07
C ASN A 91 13.63 -4.88 19.35
N GLY A 92 13.64 -4.07 18.29
CA GLY A 92 13.57 -2.61 18.38
C GLY A 92 14.86 -1.94 18.87
N ASN A 93 15.95 -2.69 19.03
CA ASN A 93 17.21 -2.13 19.46
C ASN A 93 18.12 -1.82 18.28
N LEU A 94 17.94 -0.64 17.70
CA LEU A 94 18.72 -0.10 16.59
C LEU A 94 20.23 -0.03 16.84
N ASN A 95 20.66 -0.17 18.11
CA ASN A 95 22.07 -0.06 18.49
C ASN A 95 22.79 -1.42 18.62
N LEU A 96 22.09 -2.54 18.47
CA LEU A 96 22.68 -3.88 18.65
C LEU A 96 23.16 -4.53 17.35
N GLY A 97 23.22 -3.77 16.25
CA GLY A 97 23.95 -4.21 15.07
C GLY A 97 23.24 -5.28 14.24
N GLY A 98 21.96 -5.16 14.02
CA GLY A 98 21.27 -5.83 12.93
C GLY A 98 21.38 -5.02 11.64
N GLY A 99 21.45 -5.70 10.52
CA GLY A 99 21.34 -5.10 9.19
C GLY A 99 20.20 -5.78 8.43
N PRO A 100 19.82 -5.27 7.27
CA PRO A 100 18.82 -5.90 6.43
C PRO A 100 19.15 -7.38 6.21
N ASN A 101 18.17 -8.26 6.42
CA ASN A 101 18.26 -9.69 6.15
C ASN A 101 17.33 -10.05 4.97
N ALA A 102 17.15 -11.34 4.70
CA ALA A 102 16.32 -11.81 3.58
C ALA A 102 14.84 -11.35 3.69
N TYR A 103 14.32 -11.14 4.88
CA TYR A 103 12.96 -10.61 5.08
C TYR A 103 12.82 -9.16 4.61
N TRP A 104 13.88 -8.35 4.67
CA TRP A 104 13.83 -6.96 4.24
C TRP A 104 13.46 -6.83 2.77
N ASP A 105 14.09 -7.64 1.92
CA ASP A 105 13.81 -7.60 0.48
C ASP A 105 12.36 -8.05 0.19
N SER A 106 11.86 -9.09 0.87
CA SER A 106 10.45 -9.52 0.75
C SER A 106 9.48 -8.44 1.22
N ILE A 107 9.72 -7.83 2.40
CA ILE A 107 8.85 -6.76 2.93
C ILE A 107 8.81 -5.57 1.97
N LEU A 108 9.95 -5.18 1.40
CA LEU A 108 10.01 -4.08 0.44
C LEU A 108 9.24 -4.42 -0.84
N GLU A 109 9.46 -5.61 -1.40
CA GLU A 109 8.78 -6.03 -2.62
C GLU A 109 7.27 -6.12 -2.42
N ASP A 110 6.81 -6.81 -1.36
CA ASP A 110 5.38 -6.93 -1.06
C ASP A 110 4.74 -5.57 -0.77
N SER A 111 5.46 -4.68 -0.05
CA SER A 111 5.00 -3.32 0.21
C SER A 111 4.89 -2.50 -1.07
N TYR A 112 5.89 -2.61 -1.95
CA TYR A 112 5.91 -1.92 -3.23
C TYR A 112 4.74 -2.38 -4.10
N GLN A 113 4.58 -3.69 -4.30
CA GLN A 113 3.51 -4.25 -5.11
C GLN A 113 2.13 -3.88 -4.55
N PHE A 114 1.98 -3.93 -3.22
CA PHE A 114 0.73 -3.51 -2.58
C PHE A 114 0.43 -2.03 -2.81
N LEU A 115 1.35 -1.13 -2.47
CA LEU A 115 1.14 0.30 -2.66
C LEU A 115 0.90 0.64 -4.13
N PHE A 116 1.65 -0.01 -5.00
CA PHE A 116 1.59 0.20 -6.43
C PHE A 116 0.20 -0.12 -7.00
N SER A 117 -0.44 -1.20 -6.54
CA SER A 117 -1.80 -1.58 -6.96
C SER A 117 -2.89 -0.55 -6.61
N TYR A 118 -2.57 0.45 -5.79
CA TYR A 118 -3.48 1.55 -5.41
C TYR A 118 -3.00 2.92 -5.90
N LEU A 119 -1.87 2.98 -6.58
CA LEU A 119 -1.41 4.19 -7.24
C LEU A 119 -1.95 4.17 -8.67
N ASN A 120 -3.12 4.74 -8.88
CA ASN A 120 -3.56 5.04 -10.23
C ASN A 120 -2.65 6.15 -10.78
N ILE A 121 -1.66 5.77 -11.56
CA ILE A 121 -0.83 6.72 -12.29
C ILE A 121 -1.66 7.18 -13.49
N ASN A 122 -2.14 8.42 -13.46
CA ASN A 122 -2.84 8.97 -14.60
C ASN A 122 -1.95 8.86 -15.84
N GLY A 123 -2.50 8.31 -16.91
CA GLY A 123 -1.79 8.08 -18.14
C GLY A 123 -1.09 6.74 -18.29
N ASP A 124 -0.92 5.95 -17.21
CA ASP A 124 -0.42 4.57 -17.26
C ASP A 124 -1.54 3.62 -17.69
N VAL A 125 -1.74 3.56 -18.99
CA VAL A 125 -2.89 2.86 -19.58
C VAL A 125 -2.65 1.35 -19.69
N ASN A 126 -1.38 0.92 -19.69
CA ASN A 126 -1.01 -0.49 -19.72
C ASN A 126 -0.88 -1.12 -18.32
N ASP A 127 -1.04 -0.29 -17.25
CA ASP A 127 -0.98 -0.70 -15.84
C ASP A 127 0.33 -1.44 -15.49
N ASP A 128 1.45 -1.02 -16.15
CA ASP A 128 2.78 -1.56 -15.85
C ASP A 128 3.51 -0.77 -14.75
N GLY A 129 2.90 0.34 -14.33
CA GLY A 129 3.32 1.22 -13.29
C GLY A 129 4.39 2.20 -13.66
N LEU A 130 4.60 2.40 -14.91
CA LEU A 130 5.56 3.35 -15.45
C LEU A 130 4.88 4.21 -16.48
N LEU A 131 4.66 5.48 -16.17
CA LEU A 131 4.23 6.42 -17.20
C LEU A 131 5.36 6.62 -18.21
N ASN A 132 5.19 6.12 -19.44
CA ASN A 132 6.23 6.14 -20.46
C ASN A 132 5.68 6.17 -21.90
N ILE A 133 6.58 6.01 -22.87
CA ILE A 133 6.19 6.06 -24.30
C ILE A 133 5.23 4.93 -24.72
N GLN A 134 5.16 3.83 -23.98
CA GLN A 134 4.28 2.71 -24.31
C GLN A 134 2.81 3.11 -24.10
N ASP A 135 2.52 3.87 -23.05
CA ASP A 135 1.19 4.41 -22.78
C ASP A 135 0.74 5.38 -23.86
N ILE A 136 1.65 6.26 -24.28
CA ILE A 136 1.38 7.19 -25.39
C ILE A 136 0.98 6.42 -26.64
N VAL A 137 1.66 5.31 -26.97
CA VAL A 137 1.34 4.49 -28.15
C VAL A 137 -0.06 3.87 -28.02
N ILE A 138 -0.46 3.42 -26.84
CA ILE A 138 -1.79 2.85 -26.59
C ILE A 138 -2.86 3.94 -26.75
N ILE A 139 -2.66 5.12 -26.15
CA ILE A 139 -3.60 6.24 -26.26
C ILE A 139 -3.74 6.71 -27.72
N ILE A 140 -2.65 6.71 -28.48
CA ILE A 140 -2.73 6.99 -29.94
C ILE A 140 -3.62 5.96 -30.66
N ASN A 141 -3.53 4.68 -30.29
CA ASN A 141 -4.40 3.65 -30.89
C ASN A 141 -5.87 3.88 -30.53
N PHE A 142 -6.19 4.35 -29.33
CA PHE A 142 -7.54 4.73 -28.92
C PHE A 142 -8.04 5.94 -29.74
N ILE A 143 -7.23 7.00 -29.86
CA ILE A 143 -7.58 8.22 -30.63
C ILE A 143 -7.81 7.91 -32.11
N LEU A 144 -7.09 6.92 -32.64
CA LEU A 144 -7.21 6.52 -34.05
C LEU A 144 -8.28 5.44 -34.31
N ASP A 145 -9.08 5.08 -33.30
CA ASP A 145 -10.09 4.01 -33.37
C ASP A 145 -9.50 2.66 -33.84
N ILE A 146 -8.22 2.39 -33.52
CA ILE A 146 -7.55 1.11 -33.82
C ILE A 146 -7.90 0.09 -32.70
N GLN A 147 -8.10 0.57 -31.49
CA GLN A 147 -8.50 -0.19 -30.33
C GLN A 147 -9.51 0.63 -29.53
N ASP A 148 -10.56 -0.02 -29.01
CA ASP A 148 -11.51 0.61 -28.11
C ASP A 148 -10.99 0.50 -26.66
N PRO A 149 -10.88 1.61 -25.90
CA PRO A 149 -10.54 1.54 -24.50
C PRO A 149 -11.70 0.96 -23.67
N SER A 150 -11.37 0.24 -22.60
CA SER A 150 -12.34 -0.01 -21.52
C SER A 150 -12.67 1.29 -20.78
N ASP A 151 -13.73 1.29 -19.97
CA ASP A 151 -14.13 2.48 -19.19
C ASP A 151 -12.97 2.95 -18.27
N GLN A 152 -12.21 2.02 -17.70
CA GLN A 152 -11.06 2.32 -16.83
C GLN A 152 -9.88 2.88 -17.63
N GLU A 153 -9.53 2.29 -18.78
CA GLU A 153 -8.46 2.79 -19.63
C GLU A 153 -8.79 4.18 -20.17
N PHE A 154 -10.05 4.43 -20.50
CA PHE A 154 -10.51 5.76 -20.91
C PHE A 154 -10.32 6.79 -19.80
N GLU A 155 -10.75 6.48 -18.56
CA GLU A 155 -10.64 7.37 -17.41
C GLU A 155 -9.17 7.70 -17.07
N ILE A 156 -8.27 6.72 -17.19
CA ILE A 156 -6.82 6.90 -16.96
C ILE A 156 -6.18 7.70 -18.10
N ALA A 157 -6.60 7.51 -19.32
CA ALA A 157 -6.06 8.16 -20.52
C ALA A 157 -6.50 9.62 -20.67
N ASP A 158 -7.68 9.99 -20.13
CA ASP A 158 -8.23 11.36 -20.19
C ASP A 158 -7.55 12.24 -19.13
N MET A 159 -6.35 12.68 -19.44
CA MET A 159 -5.46 13.41 -18.54
C MET A 159 -6.02 14.75 -18.08
N ASN A 160 -6.81 15.40 -18.93
CA ASN A 160 -7.42 16.70 -18.62
C ASN A 160 -8.85 16.59 -18.09
N SER A 161 -9.42 15.38 -18.04
CA SER A 161 -10.78 15.07 -17.59
C SER A 161 -11.85 15.85 -18.35
N ASP A 162 -11.65 16.07 -19.68
CA ASP A 162 -12.63 16.76 -20.53
C ASP A 162 -13.64 15.81 -21.18
N GLY A 163 -13.51 14.50 -20.98
CA GLY A 163 -14.37 13.46 -21.52
C GLY A 163 -14.09 13.10 -22.97
N THR A 164 -12.89 13.46 -23.48
CA THR A 164 -12.53 13.20 -24.88
C THR A 164 -11.05 12.85 -25.01
N LEU A 165 -10.72 11.64 -25.45
CA LEU A 165 -9.34 11.29 -25.76
C LEU A 165 -8.85 11.99 -27.01
N ASN A 166 -7.81 12.80 -26.89
CA ASN A 166 -7.24 13.56 -28.01
C ASN A 166 -5.75 13.90 -27.75
N VAL A 167 -5.16 14.68 -28.64
CA VAL A 167 -3.74 15.03 -28.57
C VAL A 167 -3.36 15.84 -27.33
N LEU A 168 -4.31 16.50 -26.66
CA LEU A 168 -4.01 17.27 -25.45
C LEU A 168 -3.64 16.34 -24.30
N ASP A 169 -4.26 15.15 -24.21
CA ASP A 169 -3.92 14.13 -23.19
C ASP A 169 -2.50 13.62 -23.39
N ILE A 170 -2.12 13.38 -24.67
CA ILE A 170 -0.75 12.97 -25.00
C ILE A 170 0.27 14.04 -24.58
N ILE A 171 -0.05 15.32 -24.80
CA ILE A 171 0.84 16.44 -24.41
C ILE A 171 1.03 16.44 -22.88
N LEU A 172 -0.03 16.23 -22.11
CA LEU A 172 0.05 16.18 -20.66
C LEU A 172 0.91 15.01 -20.16
N ILE A 173 0.79 13.84 -20.79
CA ILE A 173 1.66 12.69 -20.47
C ILE A 173 3.12 12.99 -20.80
N ILE A 174 3.41 13.64 -21.95
CA ILE A 174 4.78 14.02 -22.29
C ILE A 174 5.35 14.99 -21.29
N ASP A 175 4.57 15.95 -20.80
CA ASP A 175 5.00 16.90 -19.78
C ASP A 175 5.34 16.17 -18.46
N GLU A 176 4.54 15.19 -18.04
CA GLU A 176 4.81 14.37 -16.83
C GLU A 176 6.07 13.49 -16.97
N ILE A 177 6.33 12.91 -18.15
CA ILE A 177 7.50 12.05 -18.38
C ILE A 177 8.80 12.88 -18.41
N THR A 178 8.73 14.16 -18.74
CA THR A 178 9.92 15.01 -18.98
C THR A 178 10.30 15.87 -17.78
N LEU A 179 9.52 15.85 -16.69
CA LEU A 179 9.81 16.57 -15.43
C LEU A 179 10.68 15.72 -14.51
#